data_aa0000a13cf164ec037a068996263e0d
#
_entry.id   aa0000a13cf164ec037a068996263e0d
#
_cell.length_a   1.000
_cell.length_b   1.000
_cell.length_c   1.000
_cell.angle_alpha   90.00
_cell.angle_beta   90.00
_cell.angle_gamma   90.00
#
_symmetry.space_group_name_H-M   'P 1'
#
loop_
_entity.id
_entity.type
_entity.pdbx_description
1 polymer ?
#
loop_
_entity_poly.entity_id
_entity_poly.type
_entity_poly.pdbx_seq_one_letter_code
_entity_poly.pdbx_strand_id
1 'polypeptide(L)'
;MNNLNYIKEHLVNTCDLPEFIETESGINLKWNRDGLGAVCECPLPDHYESKPSFRINQLDGVWVYHCFGCQKKGTIIHFCIDFFGLRNQYESINFLCKYYNVKNVDDLVLQGLKNVSKKINVERQIENENILVSNQCRMLLRKNFKKHKDWVANAYKTLNEALASQDFKKVERIGYEIHRRMKDE
;
A
#
# COMPACT_ATOMS: atom_id res chain seq x y z
N MET A 1 17.96 -7.47 22.27
CA MET A 1 16.73 -7.18 21.52
C MET A 1 17.04 -7.24 20.03
N ASN A 2 16.21 -7.88 19.26
CA ASN A 2 16.47 -8.03 17.82
C ASN A 2 16.26 -6.66 17.16
N ASN A 3 17.29 -6.09 16.48
CA ASN A 3 17.24 -4.75 15.87
C ASN A 3 15.99 -4.52 15.00
N LEU A 4 15.46 -5.57 14.37
CA LEU A 4 14.25 -5.51 13.57
C LEU A 4 13.00 -5.17 14.40
N ASN A 5 12.87 -5.70 15.62
CA ASN A 5 11.76 -5.38 16.50
C ASN A 5 11.78 -3.91 16.94
N TYR A 6 12.96 -3.38 17.21
CA TYR A 6 13.12 -1.96 17.56
C TYR A 6 12.67 -1.04 16.42
N ILE A 7 13.08 -1.34 15.16
CA ILE A 7 12.65 -0.56 14.00
C ILE A 7 11.14 -0.66 13.80
N LYS A 8 10.60 -1.86 13.94
CA LYS A 8 9.15 -2.10 13.84
C LYS A 8 8.37 -1.26 14.86
N GLU A 9 8.77 -1.30 16.11
CA GLU A 9 8.17 -0.50 17.19
C GLU A 9 8.32 0.99 16.92
N HIS A 10 9.47 1.44 16.47
CA HIS A 10 9.70 2.83 16.09
C HIS A 10 8.74 3.29 15.00
N LEU A 11 8.65 2.56 13.88
CA LEU A 11 7.76 2.89 12.77
C LEU A 11 6.28 2.91 13.21
N VAL A 12 5.86 1.92 13.98
CA VAL A 12 4.47 1.80 14.45
C VAL A 12 4.09 2.96 15.39
N ASN A 13 5.03 3.45 16.20
CA ASN A 13 4.79 4.53 17.15
C ASN A 13 4.97 5.93 16.59
N THR A 14 5.73 6.09 15.50
CA THR A 14 6.08 7.41 14.96
C THR A 14 5.38 7.75 13.65
N CYS A 15 5.01 6.75 12.86
CA CYS A 15 4.35 6.98 11.57
C CYS A 15 2.84 7.22 11.76
N ASP A 16 2.34 8.27 11.15
CA ASP A 16 0.91 8.59 11.14
C ASP A 16 0.18 7.75 10.10
N LEU A 17 -0.49 6.68 10.53
CA LEU A 17 -1.25 5.80 9.64
C LEU A 17 -2.41 6.50 8.96
N PRO A 18 -3.23 7.34 9.62
CA PRO A 18 -4.26 8.14 8.97
C PRO A 18 -3.73 8.99 7.82
N GLU A 19 -2.73 9.83 8.07
CA GLU A 19 -2.10 10.69 7.05
C GLU A 19 -1.54 9.85 5.89
N PHE A 20 -0.88 8.75 6.20
CA PHE A 20 -0.36 7.83 5.20
C PHE A 20 -1.46 7.26 4.30
N ILE A 21 -2.60 6.85 4.90
CA ILE A 21 -3.75 6.35 4.14
C ILE A 21 -4.32 7.42 3.22
N GLU A 22 -4.56 8.64 3.73
CA GLU A 22 -5.10 9.73 2.92
C GLU A 22 -4.16 10.09 1.77
N THR A 23 -2.85 10.16 2.04
CA THR A 23 -1.82 10.50 1.04
C THR A 23 -1.75 9.44 -0.06
N GLU A 24 -1.62 8.17 0.32
CA GLU A 24 -1.37 7.09 -0.63
C GLU A 24 -2.64 6.63 -1.38
N SER A 25 -3.78 6.60 -0.70
CA SER A 25 -5.04 6.18 -1.32
C SER A 25 -5.86 7.31 -1.93
N GLY A 26 -5.63 8.55 -1.49
CA GLY A 26 -6.43 9.72 -1.84
C GLY A 26 -7.87 9.66 -1.33
N ILE A 27 -8.15 8.81 -0.36
CA ILE A 27 -9.44 8.71 0.32
C ILE A 27 -9.46 9.69 1.48
N ASN A 28 -10.54 10.45 1.62
CA ASN A 28 -10.72 11.32 2.78
C ASN A 28 -11.30 10.54 3.97
N LEU A 29 -10.67 10.66 5.11
CA LEU A 29 -11.12 10.06 6.35
C LEU A 29 -12.24 10.89 7.00
N LYS A 30 -13.29 10.21 7.47
CA LYS A 30 -14.33 10.82 8.30
C LYS A 30 -14.00 10.58 9.77
N TRP A 31 -13.51 11.62 10.41
CA TRP A 31 -13.06 11.56 11.80
C TRP A 31 -14.21 11.50 12.78
N ASN A 32 -14.02 10.75 13.86
CA ASN A 32 -14.86 10.79 15.05
C ASN A 32 -14.70 12.14 15.79
N ARG A 33 -15.65 12.47 16.67
CA ARG A 33 -15.61 13.73 17.43
C ARG A 33 -14.41 13.84 18.39
N ASP A 34 -13.91 12.71 18.87
CA ASP A 34 -12.76 12.61 19.78
C ASP A 34 -11.40 12.70 19.08
N GLY A 35 -11.38 12.60 17.75
CA GLY A 35 -10.16 12.58 16.97
C GLY A 35 -9.32 11.28 17.10
N LEU A 36 -9.82 10.30 17.87
CA LEU A 36 -9.10 9.04 18.14
C LEU A 36 -9.49 7.91 17.20
N GLY A 37 -10.35 8.20 16.22
CA GLY A 37 -10.76 7.24 15.21
C GLY A 37 -11.34 7.89 13.98
N ALA A 38 -11.33 7.15 12.88
CA ALA A 38 -11.91 7.57 11.62
C ALA A 38 -12.51 6.39 10.85
N VAL A 39 -13.36 6.69 9.90
CA VAL A 39 -14.00 5.71 9.02
C VAL A 39 -13.96 6.17 7.57
N CYS A 40 -13.73 5.24 6.64
CA CYS A 40 -13.79 5.50 5.20
C CYS A 40 -14.24 4.24 4.43
N GLU A 41 -14.47 4.40 3.12
CA GLU A 41 -14.50 3.26 2.21
C GLU A 41 -13.13 2.57 2.23
N CYS A 42 -13.10 1.24 2.09
CA CYS A 42 -11.85 0.49 2.18
C CYS A 42 -10.84 0.95 1.10
N PRO A 43 -9.63 1.37 1.48
CA PRO A 43 -8.60 1.77 0.53
C PRO A 43 -7.93 0.58 -0.16
N LEU A 44 -8.07 -0.63 0.37
CA LEU A 44 -7.34 -1.80 -0.10
C LEU A 44 -7.76 -2.20 -1.52
N PRO A 45 -6.80 -2.56 -2.40
CA PRO A 45 -7.05 -2.73 -3.84
C PRO A 45 -8.03 -3.83 -4.19
N ASP A 46 -8.10 -4.88 -3.37
CA ASP A 46 -8.94 -6.06 -3.66
C ASP A 46 -10.34 -5.98 -3.03
N HIS A 47 -10.71 -4.82 -2.45
CA HIS A 47 -11.99 -4.64 -1.80
C HIS A 47 -12.72 -3.38 -2.28
N TYR A 48 -13.81 -3.61 -2.99
CA TYR A 48 -14.74 -2.55 -3.43
C TYR A 48 -15.99 -2.53 -2.58
N GLU A 49 -16.37 -1.36 -2.09
CA GLU A 49 -17.59 -1.18 -1.34
C GLU A 49 -18.22 0.19 -1.60
N SER A 50 -19.53 0.26 -1.39
CA SER A 50 -20.30 1.52 -1.47
C SER A 50 -20.64 2.10 -0.09
N LYS A 51 -20.38 1.36 0.98
CA LYS A 51 -20.59 1.79 2.37
C LYS A 51 -19.29 1.69 3.14
N PRO A 52 -18.91 2.74 3.88
CA PRO A 52 -17.68 2.75 4.65
C PRO A 52 -17.63 1.60 5.66
N SER A 53 -16.64 0.72 5.51
CA SER A 53 -16.39 -0.40 6.44
C SER A 53 -14.96 -0.41 7.00
N PHE A 54 -14.10 0.44 6.50
CA PHE A 54 -12.73 0.56 6.97
C PHE A 54 -12.66 1.54 8.14
N ARG A 55 -12.20 1.06 9.28
CA ARG A 55 -12.03 1.87 10.50
C ARG A 55 -10.57 1.97 10.88
N ILE A 56 -10.21 3.15 11.38
CA ILE A 56 -8.90 3.44 11.96
C ILE A 56 -9.17 3.89 13.38
N ASN A 57 -8.41 3.36 14.35
CA ASN A 57 -8.51 3.75 15.74
C ASN A 57 -7.12 3.84 16.35
N GLN A 58 -6.98 4.70 17.35
CA GLN A 58 -5.78 4.75 18.16
C GLN A 58 -5.96 3.85 19.41
N LEU A 59 -5.09 2.86 19.57
CA LEU A 59 -5.06 1.95 20.72
C LEU A 59 -3.70 2.10 21.41
N ASP A 60 -3.71 2.52 22.66
CA ASP A 60 -2.48 2.75 23.44
C ASP A 60 -1.42 3.62 22.73
N GLY A 61 -1.90 4.65 22.05
CA GLY A 61 -1.05 5.56 21.29
C GLY A 61 -0.67 5.06 19.88
N VAL A 62 -1.00 3.84 19.53
CA VAL A 62 -0.69 3.22 18.22
C VAL A 62 -1.91 3.26 17.30
N TRP A 63 -1.71 3.70 16.08
CA TRP A 63 -2.74 3.65 15.05
C TRP A 63 -2.89 2.25 14.46
N VAL A 64 -4.12 1.76 14.47
CA VAL A 64 -4.49 0.46 13.88
C VAL A 64 -5.69 0.63 12.94
N TYR A 65 -5.76 -0.22 11.94
CA TYR A 65 -6.94 -0.30 11.07
C TYR A 65 -7.63 -1.66 11.17
N HIS A 66 -8.91 -1.67 10.86
CA HIS A 66 -9.71 -2.87 10.64
C HIS A 66 -10.78 -2.59 9.58
N CYS A 67 -10.77 -3.35 8.50
CA CYS A 67 -11.85 -3.36 7.53
C CYS A 67 -12.86 -4.46 7.87
N PHE A 68 -14.09 -4.08 8.17
CA PHE A 68 -15.16 -5.03 8.48
C PHE A 68 -15.71 -5.76 7.25
N GLY A 69 -15.41 -5.27 6.04
CA GLY A 69 -15.78 -5.93 4.79
C GLY A 69 -14.82 -7.05 4.42
N CYS A 70 -13.53 -6.75 4.24
CA CYS A 70 -12.53 -7.77 3.86
C CYS A 70 -11.79 -8.40 5.04
N GLN A 71 -12.10 -8.02 6.28
CA GLN A 71 -11.52 -8.55 7.53
C GLN A 71 -10.01 -8.30 7.72
N LYS A 72 -9.38 -7.51 6.86
CA LYS A 72 -7.98 -7.12 6.98
C LYS A 72 -7.80 -6.13 8.12
N LYS A 73 -6.73 -6.30 8.91
CA LYS A 73 -6.46 -5.48 10.10
C LYS A 73 -4.98 -5.43 10.43
N GLY A 74 -4.57 -4.36 11.11
CA GLY A 74 -3.19 -4.24 11.60
C GLY A 74 -2.74 -2.81 11.80
N THR A 75 -1.42 -2.64 11.82
CA THR A 75 -0.73 -1.34 11.91
C THR A 75 -0.32 -0.87 10.52
N ILE A 76 0.39 0.25 10.42
CA ILE A 76 0.94 0.78 9.16
C ILE A 76 1.76 -0.26 8.39
N ILE A 77 2.48 -1.16 9.08
CA ILE A 77 3.27 -2.22 8.45
C ILE A 77 2.35 -3.19 7.70
N HIS A 78 1.25 -3.61 8.33
CA HIS A 78 0.27 -4.50 7.69
C HIS A 78 -0.49 -3.79 6.58
N PHE A 79 -0.81 -2.50 6.77
CA PHE A 79 -1.44 -1.69 5.74
C PHE A 79 -0.59 -1.63 4.47
N CYS A 80 0.71 -1.39 4.59
CA CYS A 80 1.61 -1.40 3.44
C CYS A 80 1.62 -2.76 2.71
N ILE A 81 1.61 -3.86 3.46
CA ILE A 81 1.53 -5.21 2.87
C ILE A 81 0.24 -5.36 2.07
N ASP A 82 -0.89 -5.03 2.68
CA ASP A 82 -2.20 -5.20 2.07
C ASP A 82 -2.47 -4.24 0.92
N PHE A 83 -1.96 -3.00 1.02
CA PHE A 83 -2.21 -1.93 0.06
C PHE A 83 -1.29 -2.00 -1.16
N PHE A 84 0.01 -2.23 -0.95
CA PHE A 84 1.01 -2.32 -2.01
C PHE A 84 1.25 -3.74 -2.51
N GLY A 85 0.63 -4.76 -1.89
CA GLY A 85 0.84 -6.16 -2.23
C GLY A 85 2.23 -6.67 -1.88
N LEU A 86 2.83 -6.15 -0.80
CA LEU A 86 4.15 -6.57 -0.35
C LEU A 86 4.09 -7.99 0.24
N ARG A 87 5.16 -8.74 0.14
CA ARG A 87 5.17 -10.18 0.50
C ARG A 87 5.21 -10.43 2.00
N ASN A 88 5.81 -9.52 2.76
CA ASN A 88 6.06 -9.72 4.18
C ASN A 88 6.34 -8.41 4.91
N GLN A 89 6.36 -8.49 6.24
CA GLN A 89 6.64 -7.34 7.11
C GLN A 89 8.01 -6.70 6.87
N TYR A 90 8.97 -7.47 6.40
CA TYR A 90 10.31 -7.01 6.13
C TYR A 90 10.37 -6.03 4.95
N GLU A 91 9.68 -6.37 3.84
CA GLU A 91 9.54 -5.49 2.68
C GLU A 91 8.80 -4.21 3.05
N SER A 92 7.76 -4.33 3.88
CA SER A 92 7.00 -3.20 4.39
C SER A 92 7.85 -2.26 5.26
N ILE A 93 8.63 -2.81 6.19
CA ILE A 93 9.56 -2.03 7.03
C ILE A 93 10.59 -1.30 6.15
N ASN A 94 11.15 -1.97 5.17
CA ASN A 94 12.12 -1.40 4.24
C ASN A 94 11.51 -0.26 3.41
N PHE A 95 10.28 -0.45 2.94
CA PHE A 95 9.51 0.56 2.24
C PHE A 95 9.27 1.79 3.12
N LEU A 96 8.77 1.60 4.34
CA LEU A 96 8.49 2.68 5.29
C LEU A 96 9.76 3.44 5.72
N CYS A 97 10.87 2.72 5.96
CA CYS A 97 12.15 3.37 6.26
C CYS A 97 12.62 4.29 5.13
N LYS A 98 12.42 3.90 3.87
CA LYS A 98 12.72 4.76 2.71
C LYS A 98 11.74 5.92 2.60
N TYR A 99 10.46 5.64 2.76
CA TYR A 99 9.38 6.62 2.64
C TYR A 99 9.54 7.78 3.64
N TYR A 100 9.78 7.45 4.89
CA TYR A 100 9.98 8.42 5.97
C TYR A 100 11.43 8.89 6.15
N ASN A 101 12.35 8.48 5.26
CA ASN A 101 13.78 8.83 5.30
C ASN A 101 14.40 8.61 6.69
N VAL A 102 14.14 7.45 7.29
CA VAL A 102 14.63 7.08 8.63
C VAL A 102 16.14 6.87 8.57
N LYS A 103 16.91 7.92 8.95
CA LYS A 103 18.39 7.96 8.80
C LYS A 103 19.17 7.21 9.88
N ASN A 104 18.55 6.88 11.01
CA ASN A 104 19.22 6.29 12.19
C ASN A 104 18.89 4.82 12.41
N VAL A 105 18.55 4.10 11.36
CA VAL A 105 18.61 2.65 11.41
C VAL A 105 20.07 2.30 11.30
N ASP A 106 20.68 1.76 12.37
CA ASP A 106 22.08 1.35 12.39
C ASP A 106 22.49 0.74 11.05
N ASP A 107 23.59 1.23 10.46
CA ASP A 107 24.12 0.73 9.19
C ASP A 107 24.24 -0.80 9.13
N LEU A 108 24.42 -1.46 10.29
CA LEU A 108 24.43 -2.91 10.46
C LEU A 108 23.05 -3.56 10.17
N VAL A 109 21.96 -2.87 10.49
CA VAL A 109 20.61 -3.34 10.19
C VAL A 109 20.32 -3.14 8.71
N LEU A 110 20.71 -1.99 8.16
CA LEU A 110 20.65 -1.74 6.71
C LEU A 110 21.57 -2.70 5.93
N GLN A 111 22.73 -3.07 6.46
CA GLN A 111 23.58 -4.12 5.85
C GLN A 111 22.96 -5.52 5.98
N GLY A 112 22.38 -5.85 7.12
CA GLY A 112 21.59 -7.08 7.29
C GLY A 112 20.41 -7.14 6.32
N LEU A 113 19.70 -6.02 6.17
CA LEU A 113 18.63 -5.84 5.22
C LEU A 113 19.14 -5.93 3.77
N LYS A 114 20.26 -5.33 3.44
CA LYS A 114 20.92 -5.42 2.12
C LYS A 114 21.45 -6.82 1.79
N ASN A 115 21.97 -7.55 2.77
CA ASN A 115 22.48 -8.90 2.57
C ASN A 115 21.39 -9.95 2.36
N VAL A 116 20.24 -9.77 2.98
CA VAL A 116 19.04 -10.58 2.71
C VAL A 116 18.44 -10.20 1.35
N SER A 117 18.40 -8.90 0.99
CA SER A 117 17.94 -8.44 -0.34
C SER A 117 18.87 -8.84 -1.48
N LYS A 118 20.19 -8.93 -1.27
CA LYS A 118 21.14 -9.44 -2.28
C LYS A 118 20.94 -10.92 -2.63
N LYS A 119 20.34 -11.71 -1.74
CA LYS A 119 19.95 -13.10 -2.00
C LYS A 119 18.63 -13.23 -2.77
N ILE A 120 17.90 -12.12 -2.93
CA ILE A 120 16.66 -12.10 -3.71
C ILE A 120 17.05 -11.85 -5.17
N ASN A 121 16.90 -12.87 -6.01
CA ASN A 121 17.16 -12.84 -7.47
C ASN A 121 16.62 -11.59 -8.15
N VAL A 122 17.31 -11.10 -9.17
CA VAL A 122 16.90 -9.98 -10.06
C VAL A 122 15.45 -10.15 -10.55
N GLU A 123 15.04 -11.38 -10.83
CA GLU A 123 13.65 -11.71 -11.18
C GLU A 123 12.61 -11.30 -10.12
N ARG A 124 12.98 -11.40 -8.82
CA ARG A 124 12.11 -10.95 -7.72
C ARG A 124 12.01 -9.43 -7.60
N GLN A 125 13.06 -8.70 -7.97
CA GLN A 125 13.01 -7.23 -8.01
C GLN A 125 12.06 -6.75 -9.11
N ILE A 126 12.14 -7.34 -10.29
CA ILE A 126 11.24 -7.04 -11.41
C ILE A 126 9.79 -7.33 -11.03
N GLU A 127 9.53 -8.44 -10.35
CA GLU A 127 8.19 -8.81 -9.89
C GLU A 127 7.65 -7.81 -8.85
N ASN A 128 8.48 -7.34 -7.90
CA ASN A 128 8.09 -6.35 -6.91
C ASN A 128 7.80 -4.97 -7.52
N GLU A 129 8.63 -4.54 -8.48
CA GLU A 129 8.38 -3.29 -9.23
C GLU A 129 7.07 -3.37 -10.01
N ASN A 130 6.78 -4.51 -10.62
CA ASN A 130 5.53 -4.72 -11.36
C ASN A 130 4.30 -4.76 -10.44
N ILE A 131 4.42 -5.33 -9.25
CA ILE A 131 3.35 -5.29 -8.23
C ILE A 131 3.12 -3.84 -7.79
N LEU A 132 4.18 -3.07 -7.55
CA LEU A 132 4.08 -1.67 -7.18
C LEU A 132 3.40 -0.83 -8.27
N VAL A 133 3.84 -0.98 -9.53
CA VAL A 133 3.22 -0.33 -10.70
C VAL A 133 1.76 -0.71 -10.82
N SER A 134 1.44 -2.00 -10.66
CA SER A 134 0.07 -2.51 -10.70
C SER A 134 -0.82 -1.85 -9.63
N ASN A 135 -0.33 -1.72 -8.41
CA ASN A 135 -1.08 -1.11 -7.32
C ASN A 135 -1.27 0.39 -7.51
N GLN A 136 -0.26 1.09 -8.04
CA GLN A 136 -0.39 2.49 -8.46
C GLN A 136 -1.45 2.66 -9.56
N CYS A 137 -1.45 1.76 -10.54
CA CYS A 137 -2.49 1.74 -11.59
C CYS A 137 -3.88 1.54 -11.00
N ARG A 138 -4.05 0.59 -10.07
CA ARG A 138 -5.32 0.34 -9.39
C ARG A 138 -5.81 1.57 -8.62
N MET A 139 -4.91 2.29 -7.95
CA MET A 139 -5.25 3.55 -7.26
C MET A 139 -5.77 4.62 -8.22
N LEU A 140 -5.06 4.85 -9.33
CA LEU A 140 -5.47 5.82 -10.34
C LEU A 140 -6.84 5.47 -10.94
N LEU A 141 -7.06 4.21 -11.26
CA LEU A 141 -8.34 3.70 -11.74
C LEU A 141 -9.46 3.93 -10.73
N ARG A 142 -9.18 3.70 -9.43
CA ARG A 142 -10.15 3.91 -8.36
C ARG A 142 -10.55 5.38 -8.20
N LYS A 143 -9.59 6.31 -8.22
CA LYS A 143 -9.87 7.76 -8.15
C LYS A 143 -10.80 8.22 -9.28
N ASN A 144 -10.71 7.58 -10.44
CA ASN A 144 -11.45 7.95 -11.64
C ASN A 144 -12.69 7.08 -11.91
N PHE A 145 -13.02 6.12 -11.02
CA PHE A 145 -14.12 5.17 -11.24
C PHE A 145 -15.48 5.85 -11.44
N LYS A 146 -15.79 6.89 -10.66
CA LYS A 146 -17.07 7.60 -10.76
C LYS A 146 -17.23 8.33 -12.10
N LYS A 147 -16.12 8.78 -12.69
CA LYS A 147 -16.11 9.59 -13.92
C LYS A 147 -16.08 8.71 -15.19
N HIS A 148 -15.42 7.53 -15.12
CA HIS A 148 -15.15 6.66 -16.28
C HIS A 148 -15.41 5.18 -16.01
N LYS A 149 -16.57 4.85 -15.48
CA LYS A 149 -16.92 3.52 -14.93
C LYS A 149 -16.58 2.36 -15.87
N ASP A 150 -17.01 2.40 -17.12
CA ASP A 150 -16.85 1.27 -18.04
C ASP A 150 -15.39 1.08 -18.48
N TRP A 151 -14.69 2.18 -18.73
CA TRP A 151 -13.28 2.13 -19.08
C TRP A 151 -12.43 1.62 -17.92
N VAL A 152 -12.69 2.12 -16.71
CA VAL A 152 -12.00 1.69 -15.50
C VAL A 152 -12.21 0.19 -15.23
N ALA A 153 -13.45 -0.31 -15.39
CA ALA A 153 -13.76 -1.72 -15.24
C ALA A 153 -12.96 -2.60 -16.22
N ASN A 154 -12.89 -2.17 -17.50
CA ASN A 154 -12.12 -2.88 -18.51
C ASN A 154 -10.61 -2.84 -18.23
N ALA A 155 -10.07 -1.69 -17.82
CA ALA A 155 -8.66 -1.56 -17.45
C ALA A 155 -8.29 -2.45 -16.26
N TYR A 156 -9.15 -2.54 -15.25
CA TYR A 156 -8.97 -3.48 -14.13
C TYR A 156 -8.93 -4.93 -14.59
N LYS A 157 -9.87 -5.33 -15.44
CA LYS A 157 -9.92 -6.69 -15.99
C LYS A 157 -8.63 -7.05 -16.71
N THR A 158 -8.19 -6.19 -17.64
CA THR A 158 -6.99 -6.39 -18.44
C THR A 158 -5.71 -6.43 -17.58
N LEU A 159 -5.64 -5.58 -16.54
CA LEU A 159 -4.53 -5.57 -15.59
C LEU A 159 -4.46 -6.87 -14.78
N ASN A 160 -5.59 -7.35 -14.28
CA ASN A 160 -5.66 -8.59 -13.51
C ASN A 160 -5.33 -9.83 -14.38
N GLU A 161 -5.76 -9.85 -15.63
CA GLU A 161 -5.41 -10.90 -16.59
C GLU A 161 -3.89 -10.92 -16.88
N ALA A 162 -3.28 -9.74 -17.07
CA ALA A 162 -1.84 -9.62 -17.28
C ALA A 162 -1.03 -10.07 -16.07
N LEU A 163 -1.49 -9.75 -14.85
CA LEU A 163 -0.87 -10.21 -13.61
C LEU A 163 -0.99 -11.72 -13.43
N ALA A 164 -2.18 -12.28 -13.67
CA ALA A 164 -2.43 -13.72 -13.56
C ALA A 164 -1.58 -14.53 -14.55
N SER A 165 -1.31 -13.98 -15.73
CA SER A 165 -0.44 -14.59 -16.74
C SER A 165 1.05 -14.29 -16.55
N GLN A 166 1.42 -13.51 -15.54
CA GLN A 166 2.79 -13.03 -15.29
C GLN A 166 3.41 -12.28 -16.50
N ASP A 167 2.58 -11.69 -17.35
CA ASP A 167 3.01 -10.87 -18.48
C ASP A 167 3.34 -9.45 -18.04
N PHE A 168 4.49 -9.28 -17.45
CA PHE A 168 4.93 -8.02 -16.87
C PHE A 168 5.13 -6.89 -17.91
N LYS A 169 5.48 -7.22 -19.15
CA LYS A 169 5.53 -6.24 -20.24
C LYS A 169 4.14 -5.67 -20.56
N LYS A 170 3.12 -6.52 -20.45
CA LYS A 170 1.73 -6.10 -20.62
C LYS A 170 1.27 -5.25 -19.43
N VAL A 171 1.66 -5.58 -18.21
CA VAL A 171 1.39 -4.76 -17.00
C VAL A 171 1.97 -3.36 -17.15
N GLU A 172 3.24 -3.24 -17.55
CA GLU A 172 3.90 -1.96 -17.77
C GLU A 172 3.20 -1.12 -18.87
N ARG A 173 2.84 -1.74 -19.99
CA ARG A 173 2.11 -1.08 -21.06
C ARG A 173 0.75 -0.56 -20.64
N ILE A 174 0.00 -1.37 -19.89
CA ILE A 174 -1.30 -0.97 -19.32
C ILE A 174 -1.10 0.19 -18.34
N GLY A 175 -0.07 0.14 -17.51
CA GLY A 175 0.30 1.20 -16.58
C GLY A 175 0.56 2.53 -17.29
N TYR A 176 1.33 2.50 -18.38
CA TYR A 176 1.59 3.68 -19.18
C TYR A 176 0.32 4.26 -19.82
N GLU A 177 -0.57 3.42 -20.35
CA GLU A 177 -1.84 3.86 -20.93
C GLU A 177 -2.77 4.50 -19.89
N ILE A 178 -2.86 3.89 -18.69
CA ILE A 178 -3.62 4.44 -17.57
C ILE A 178 -3.09 5.82 -17.19
N HIS A 179 -1.77 5.93 -17.02
CA HIS A 179 -1.13 7.18 -16.61
C HIS A 179 -1.29 8.29 -17.65
N ARG A 180 -1.11 7.96 -18.93
CA ARG A 180 -1.31 8.90 -20.05
C ARG A 180 -2.74 9.45 -20.05
N ARG A 181 -3.74 8.56 -19.99
CA ARG A 181 -5.15 8.96 -20.05
C ARG A 181 -5.60 9.79 -18.85
N MET A 182 -4.94 9.62 -17.68
CA MET A 182 -5.24 10.40 -16.48
C MET A 182 -4.53 11.77 -16.45
N LYS A 183 -3.53 12.01 -17.31
CA LYS A 183 -2.84 13.31 -17.44
C LYS A 183 -3.46 14.23 -18.48
N ASP A 184 -4.11 13.66 -19.49
CA ASP A 184 -4.69 14.41 -20.61
C ASP A 184 -6.08 15.02 -20.26
N GLU A 185 -6.49 14.94 -18.98
CA GLU A 185 -7.71 15.51 -18.39
C GLU A 185 -7.41 16.51 -17.26
#